data_98e72dbf23b7b996b1ceaa59f6f15da1
#
_entry.id   98e72dbf23b7b996b1ceaa59f6f15da1
#
_cell.length_a   1.000
_cell.length_b   1.000
_cell.length_c   1.000
_cell.angle_alpha   90.00
_cell.angle_beta   90.00
_cell.angle_gamma   90.00
#
_symmetry.space_group_name_H-M   'P 1'
#
loop_
_entity.id
_entity.type
_entity.pdbx_description
1 polymer ?
#
loop_
_entity_poly.entity_id
_entity_poly.type
_entity_poly.pdbx_seq_one_letter_code
_entity_poly.pdbx_strand_id
1 'polypeptide(L)'
;MNLLTKGNISFVPLGELFYSSWKWGFLFQGHKGELSFMVGYVQWFIIIFSIILFIKGKISLKEKKIYLISVISFFILIIMTQSVSSPIWMSVPILRGFEFSYRLLLLISFFISIIAGITMKNVNNRWLLIGLCIVTISITILNWGNRRTIPQLNDQAIKY
;
A
#
# COMPACT_ATOMS: atom_id res chain seq x y z
N MET A 1 -7.22 -13.45 8.54
CA MET A 1 -6.95 -12.00 8.62
C MET A 1 -5.99 -11.79 9.79
N ASN A 2 -4.74 -11.34 9.52
CA ASN A 2 -3.71 -11.18 10.55
C ASN A 2 -3.64 -9.74 11.04
N LEU A 3 -4.79 -9.17 11.45
CA LEU A 3 -4.82 -7.84 12.03
C LEU A 3 -4.55 -7.91 13.54
N LEU A 4 -3.70 -7.00 14.02
CA LEU A 4 -3.47 -6.80 15.45
C LEU A 4 -4.56 -5.87 15.97
N THR A 5 -5.42 -6.38 16.83
CA THR A 5 -6.49 -5.58 17.45
C THR A 5 -6.01 -4.98 18.77
N LYS A 6 -6.21 -3.67 18.94
CA LYS A 6 -5.95 -2.97 20.19
C LYS A 6 -7.14 -2.04 20.48
N GLY A 7 -7.96 -2.41 21.44
CA GLY A 7 -9.29 -1.83 21.61
C GLY A 7 -10.19 -2.25 20.43
N ASN A 8 -10.95 -1.31 19.87
CA ASN A 8 -11.83 -1.53 18.70
C ASN A 8 -11.13 -1.27 17.35
N ILE A 9 -9.81 -1.04 17.34
CA ILE A 9 -9.05 -0.66 16.13
C ILE A 9 -8.19 -1.83 15.69
N SER A 10 -8.26 -2.15 14.41
CA SER A 10 -7.45 -3.19 13.79
C SER A 10 -6.27 -2.59 13.05
N PHE A 11 -5.06 -3.01 13.40
CA PHE A 11 -3.78 -2.52 12.84
C PHE A 11 -3.17 -3.55 11.91
N VAL A 12 -2.48 -3.06 10.86
CA VAL A 12 -1.75 -3.89 9.90
C VAL A 12 -0.36 -4.21 10.46
N PRO A 13 0.06 -5.47 10.55
CA PRO A 13 1.44 -5.81 10.90
C PRO A 13 2.43 -5.24 9.87
N LEU A 14 3.58 -4.76 10.32
CA LEU A 14 4.58 -4.15 9.44
C LEU A 14 5.00 -5.07 8.29
N GLY A 15 5.16 -6.36 8.55
CA GLY A 15 5.51 -7.35 7.54
C GLY A 15 4.49 -7.45 6.41
N GLU A 16 3.21 -7.24 6.69
CA GLU A 16 2.16 -7.31 5.68
C GLU A 16 2.13 -6.10 4.73
N LEU A 17 2.75 -4.98 5.10
CA LEU A 17 2.95 -3.84 4.19
C LEU A 17 3.96 -4.15 3.09
N PHE A 18 4.91 -5.07 3.34
CA PHE A 18 5.90 -5.51 2.37
C PHE A 18 5.43 -6.74 1.61
N TYR A 19 4.85 -7.70 2.32
CA TYR A 19 4.32 -8.92 1.74
C TYR A 19 3.02 -9.32 2.43
N SER A 20 1.93 -9.21 1.69
CA SER A 20 0.62 -9.67 2.13
C SER A 20 -0.03 -10.45 0.99
N SER A 21 -0.26 -11.73 1.22
CA SER A 21 -0.81 -12.61 0.21
C SER A 21 -2.33 -12.48 0.15
N TRP A 22 -2.88 -12.34 -1.03
CA TRP A 22 -4.32 -12.37 -1.25
C TRP A 22 -4.80 -13.82 -1.44
N LYS A 23 -5.85 -14.22 -0.75
CA LYS A 23 -6.43 -15.57 -0.89
C LYS A 23 -6.85 -15.93 -2.31
N TRP A 24 -7.25 -14.92 -3.09
CA TRP A 24 -7.78 -15.06 -4.44
C TRP A 24 -6.78 -14.66 -5.54
N GLY A 25 -5.58 -14.25 -5.19
CA GLY A 25 -4.55 -13.85 -6.14
C GLY A 25 -4.01 -15.02 -6.96
N PHE A 26 -3.48 -14.72 -8.15
CA PHE A 26 -2.93 -15.74 -9.04
C PHE A 26 -1.51 -16.18 -8.64
N LEU A 27 -0.61 -15.23 -8.39
CA LEU A 27 0.79 -15.52 -8.07
C LEU A 27 1.05 -15.55 -6.56
N PHE A 28 0.36 -14.71 -5.81
CA PHE A 28 0.63 -14.48 -4.40
C PHE A 28 -0.54 -14.95 -3.53
N GLN A 29 -0.93 -16.20 -3.72
CA GLN A 29 -2.00 -16.80 -2.91
C GLN A 29 -1.50 -17.17 -1.52
N GLY A 30 -2.20 -16.68 -0.48
CA GLY A 30 -1.99 -17.07 0.91
C GLY A 30 -3.06 -18.01 1.41
N HIS A 31 -2.69 -18.90 2.31
CA HIS A 31 -3.64 -19.81 2.94
C HIS A 31 -4.57 -19.13 3.95
N LYS A 32 -4.20 -17.95 4.46
CA LYS A 32 -4.88 -17.27 5.58
C LYS A 32 -5.33 -15.82 5.30
N GLY A 33 -4.93 -15.21 4.19
CA GLY A 33 -5.28 -13.82 3.88
C GLY A 33 -6.53 -13.72 3.01
N GLU A 34 -7.51 -12.91 3.40
CA GLU A 34 -8.66 -12.56 2.55
C GLU A 34 -8.42 -11.25 1.80
N LEU A 35 -7.67 -10.32 2.41
CA LEU A 35 -7.30 -9.03 1.85
C LEU A 35 -5.80 -8.84 1.90
N SER A 36 -5.23 -8.26 0.85
CA SER A 36 -3.83 -7.86 0.82
C SER A 36 -3.69 -6.44 1.34
N PHE A 37 -2.78 -6.25 2.30
CA PHE A 37 -2.43 -4.93 2.87
C PHE A 37 -1.11 -4.41 2.33
N MET A 38 -0.60 -5.02 1.27
CA MET A 38 0.68 -4.68 0.68
C MET A 38 0.64 -3.30 0.03
N VAL A 39 1.65 -2.48 0.32
CA VAL A 39 1.86 -1.19 -0.35
C VAL A 39 2.19 -1.40 -1.83
N GLY A 40 2.92 -2.47 -2.15
CA GLY A 40 3.32 -2.84 -3.51
C GLY A 40 4.84 -2.70 -3.74
N TYR A 41 5.40 -3.65 -4.50
CA TYR A 41 6.86 -3.69 -4.73
C TYR A 41 7.37 -2.51 -5.55
N VAL A 42 6.61 -2.12 -6.59
CA VAL A 42 6.95 -0.97 -7.44
C VAL A 42 6.92 0.32 -6.63
N GLN A 43 5.96 0.44 -5.73
CA GLN A 43 5.82 1.59 -4.84
C GLN A 43 7.03 1.71 -3.90
N TRP A 44 7.45 0.62 -3.27
CA TRP A 44 8.66 0.59 -2.45
C TRP A 44 9.91 0.92 -3.27
N PHE A 45 10.04 0.37 -4.47
CA PHE A 45 11.13 0.71 -5.38
C PHE A 45 11.16 2.21 -5.69
N ILE A 46 10.02 2.82 -6.03
CA ILE A 46 9.91 4.25 -6.31
C ILE A 46 10.35 5.09 -5.11
N ILE A 47 9.92 4.74 -3.89
CA ILE A 47 10.32 5.46 -2.67
C ILE A 47 11.83 5.43 -2.49
N ILE A 48 12.45 4.25 -2.55
CA ILE A 48 13.89 4.09 -2.38
C ILE A 48 14.64 4.86 -3.48
N PHE A 49 14.21 4.71 -4.74
CA PHE A 49 14.83 5.38 -5.88
C PHE A 49 14.70 6.90 -5.78
N SER A 50 13.54 7.41 -5.36
CA SER A 50 13.32 8.84 -5.17
C SER A 50 14.22 9.44 -4.08
N ILE A 51 14.42 8.72 -2.98
CA ILE A 51 15.33 9.14 -1.89
C ILE A 51 16.77 9.22 -2.41
N ILE A 52 17.21 8.23 -3.20
CA ILE A 52 18.55 8.25 -3.81
C ILE A 52 18.73 9.47 -4.72
N LEU A 53 17.71 9.80 -5.54
CA LEU A 53 17.75 10.98 -6.41
C LEU A 53 17.77 12.29 -5.60
N PHE A 54 17.02 12.33 -4.50
CA PHE A 54 17.02 13.48 -3.60
C PHE A 54 18.40 13.72 -2.97
N ILE A 55 19.05 12.66 -2.45
CA ILE A 55 20.39 12.73 -1.88
C ILE A 55 21.42 13.17 -2.94
N LYS A 56 21.28 12.70 -4.19
CA LYS A 56 22.12 13.12 -5.32
C LYS A 56 21.82 14.53 -5.84
N GLY A 57 20.90 15.26 -5.20
CA GLY A 57 20.54 16.62 -5.60
C GLY A 57 19.85 16.75 -6.97
N LYS A 58 19.32 15.65 -7.50
CA LYS A 58 18.68 15.62 -8.83
C LYS A 58 17.23 16.12 -8.83
N ILE A 59 16.61 16.32 -7.66
CA ILE A 59 15.26 16.86 -7.56
C ILE A 59 15.31 18.39 -7.65
N SER A 60 14.49 18.95 -8.54
CA SER A 60 14.41 20.40 -8.77
C SER A 60 14.06 21.15 -7.49
N LEU A 61 14.69 22.30 -7.26
CA LEU A 61 14.43 23.17 -6.10
C LEU A 61 12.94 23.56 -5.97
N LYS A 62 12.27 23.77 -7.11
CA LYS A 62 10.83 24.12 -7.14
C LYS A 62 9.94 22.99 -6.61
N GLU A 63 10.36 21.75 -6.77
CA GLU A 63 9.58 20.55 -6.39
C GLU A 63 10.00 20.00 -5.03
N LYS A 64 11.15 20.41 -4.52
CA LYS A 64 11.75 19.90 -3.28
C LYS A 64 10.80 19.99 -2.08
N LYS A 65 10.06 21.10 -1.97
CA LYS A 65 9.09 21.30 -0.87
C LYS A 65 7.95 20.29 -0.95
N ILE A 66 7.33 20.12 -2.12
CA ILE A 66 6.21 19.19 -2.32
C ILE A 66 6.70 17.74 -2.13
N TYR A 67 7.88 17.42 -2.65
CA TYR A 67 8.52 16.13 -2.48
C TYR A 67 8.71 15.79 -1.00
N LEU A 68 9.33 16.69 -0.21
CA LEU A 68 9.58 16.46 1.22
C LEU A 68 8.27 16.28 2.00
N ILE A 69 7.26 17.13 1.75
CA ILE A 69 5.95 16.99 2.38
C ILE A 69 5.36 15.61 2.05
N SER A 70 5.42 15.18 0.80
CA SER A 70 4.87 13.89 0.37
C SER A 70 5.60 12.71 1.01
N VAL A 71 6.93 12.76 1.10
CA VAL A 71 7.73 11.69 1.74
C VAL A 71 7.46 11.64 3.24
N ILE A 72 7.42 12.79 3.92
CA ILE A 72 7.12 12.85 5.35
C ILE A 72 5.71 12.32 5.62
N SER A 73 4.70 12.75 4.83
CA SER A 73 3.33 12.27 4.95
C SER A 73 3.23 10.77 4.72
N PHE A 74 3.95 10.23 3.73
CA PHE A 74 4.02 8.80 3.49
C PHE A 74 4.50 8.04 4.73
N PHE A 75 5.63 8.43 5.34
CA PHE A 75 6.15 7.75 6.53
C PHE A 75 5.25 7.91 7.76
N ILE A 76 4.66 9.09 7.96
CA ILE A 76 3.67 9.31 9.02
C ILE A 76 2.50 8.34 8.86
N LEU A 77 1.95 8.22 7.65
CA LEU A 77 0.83 7.34 7.37
C LEU A 77 1.21 5.85 7.57
N ILE A 78 2.42 5.45 7.17
CA ILE A 78 2.93 4.09 7.45
C ILE A 78 2.95 3.83 8.96
N ILE A 79 3.47 4.77 9.76
CA ILE A 79 3.50 4.64 11.24
C ILE A 79 2.06 4.58 11.79
N MET A 80 1.15 5.37 11.24
CA MET A 80 -0.26 5.39 11.65
C MET A 80 -1.00 4.09 11.34
N THR A 81 -0.55 3.28 10.38
CA THR A 81 -1.11 1.94 10.16
C THR A 81 -0.66 0.91 11.20
N GLN A 82 0.40 1.19 11.97
CA GLN A 82 1.00 0.26 12.92
C GLN A 82 0.39 0.37 14.32
N SER A 83 0.44 -0.72 15.09
CA SER A 83 -0.06 -0.77 16.47
C SER A 83 0.62 0.20 17.44
N VAL A 84 1.82 0.68 17.10
CA VAL A 84 2.55 1.71 17.86
C VAL A 84 1.79 3.03 17.92
N SER A 85 0.99 3.34 16.90
CA SER A 85 0.17 4.56 16.84
C SER A 85 -1.12 4.48 17.66
N SER A 86 -1.42 3.34 18.29
CA SER A 86 -2.65 3.12 19.08
C SER A 86 -2.96 4.26 20.06
N PRO A 87 -2.00 4.86 20.80
CA PRO A 87 -2.30 5.98 21.70
C PRO A 87 -2.86 7.19 20.96
N ILE A 88 -2.37 7.47 19.75
CA ILE A 88 -2.85 8.59 18.92
C ILE A 88 -4.28 8.33 18.50
N TRP A 89 -4.56 7.11 18.01
CA TRP A 89 -5.90 6.70 17.59
C TRP A 89 -6.92 6.79 18.75
N MET A 90 -6.50 6.43 19.96
CA MET A 90 -7.36 6.48 21.14
C MET A 90 -7.58 7.91 21.65
N SER A 91 -6.62 8.82 21.44
CA SER A 91 -6.69 10.20 21.91
C SER A 91 -7.56 11.10 21.02
N VAL A 92 -7.64 10.80 19.73
CA VAL A 92 -8.36 11.63 18.76
C VAL A 92 -9.73 11.03 18.45
N PRO A 93 -10.86 11.69 18.86
CA PRO A 93 -12.21 11.13 18.70
C PRO A 93 -12.57 10.77 17.26
N ILE A 94 -12.15 11.60 16.29
CA ILE A 94 -12.42 11.38 14.86
C ILE A 94 -11.74 10.09 14.39
N LEU A 95 -10.53 9.79 14.86
CA LEU A 95 -9.79 8.58 14.47
C LEU A 95 -10.44 7.31 15.06
N ARG A 96 -11.11 7.40 16.19
CA ARG A 96 -11.84 6.25 16.78
C ARG A 96 -12.96 5.75 15.88
N GLY A 97 -13.54 6.61 15.03
CA GLY A 97 -14.54 6.22 14.02
C GLY A 97 -13.96 5.39 12.86
N PHE A 98 -12.65 5.35 12.72
CA PHE A 98 -11.98 4.47 11.76
C PHE A 98 -11.64 3.16 12.44
N GLU A 99 -12.47 2.15 12.29
CA GLU A 99 -12.25 0.80 12.88
C GLU A 99 -10.99 0.12 12.32
N PHE A 100 -10.53 0.53 11.14
CA PHE A 100 -9.49 -0.15 10.38
C PHE A 100 -8.40 0.80 9.92
N SER A 101 -7.17 0.63 10.42
CA SER A 101 -6.01 1.44 10.03
C SER A 101 -5.60 1.26 8.57
N TYR A 102 -5.92 0.12 7.93
CA TYR A 102 -5.59 -0.14 6.53
C TYR A 102 -6.27 0.81 5.54
N ARG A 103 -7.32 1.53 5.94
CA ARG A 103 -7.94 2.58 5.11
C ARG A 103 -6.96 3.69 4.75
N LEU A 104 -5.92 3.89 5.58
CA LEU A 104 -4.84 4.85 5.29
C LEU A 104 -3.99 4.44 4.08
N LEU A 105 -4.03 3.18 3.63
CA LEU A 105 -3.32 2.72 2.43
C LEU A 105 -3.74 3.51 1.18
N LEU A 106 -4.97 3.99 1.12
CA LEU A 106 -5.43 4.85 0.04
C LEU A 106 -4.69 6.19 0.03
N LEU A 107 -4.50 6.81 1.19
CA LEU A 107 -3.72 8.05 1.30
C LEU A 107 -2.23 7.80 1.04
N ILE A 108 -1.72 6.66 1.47
CA ILE A 108 -0.35 6.22 1.18
C ILE A 108 -0.13 6.14 -0.34
N SER A 109 -1.05 5.50 -1.08
CA SER A 109 -0.96 5.39 -2.54
C SER A 109 -1.04 6.76 -3.24
N PHE A 110 -1.83 7.69 -2.71
CA PHE A 110 -1.88 9.07 -3.21
C PHE A 110 -0.51 9.77 -3.10
N PHE A 111 0.12 9.74 -1.92
CA PHE A 111 1.43 10.37 -1.75
C PHE A 111 2.53 9.69 -2.56
N ILE A 112 2.49 8.37 -2.70
CA ILE A 112 3.40 7.64 -3.59
C ILE A 112 3.25 8.11 -5.03
N SER A 113 2.03 8.34 -5.50
CA SER A 113 1.78 8.83 -6.87
C SER A 113 2.39 10.20 -7.11
N ILE A 114 2.33 11.10 -6.12
CA ILE A 114 3.00 12.42 -6.21
C ILE A 114 4.52 12.23 -6.26
N ILE A 115 5.08 11.40 -5.37
CA ILE A 115 6.52 11.12 -5.33
C ILE A 115 6.97 10.50 -6.67
N ALA A 116 6.21 9.56 -7.22
CA ALA A 116 6.49 8.94 -8.52
C ALA A 116 6.51 9.98 -9.65
N GLY A 117 5.50 10.86 -9.70
CA GLY A 117 5.42 11.91 -10.70
C GLY A 117 6.64 12.84 -10.67
N ILE A 118 7.03 13.32 -9.48
CA ILE A 118 8.21 14.17 -9.30
C ILE A 118 9.48 13.40 -9.70
N THR A 119 9.61 12.15 -9.27
CA THR A 119 10.76 11.30 -9.57
C THR A 119 10.94 11.10 -11.06
N MET A 120 9.88 10.70 -11.76
CA MET A 120 9.91 10.43 -13.20
C MET A 120 10.20 11.69 -14.02
N LYS A 121 9.64 12.84 -13.63
CA LYS A 121 9.94 14.12 -14.27
C LYS A 121 11.43 14.48 -14.20
N ASN A 122 12.08 14.23 -13.06
CA ASN A 122 13.50 14.56 -12.86
C ASN A 122 14.46 13.54 -13.50
N VAL A 123 14.01 12.32 -13.77
CA VAL A 123 14.80 11.28 -14.49
C VAL A 123 14.73 11.47 -16.00
N ASN A 124 13.63 12.01 -16.52
CA ASN A 124 13.36 12.26 -17.95
C ASN A 124 13.61 11.03 -18.86
N ASN A 125 13.40 9.83 -18.35
CA ASN A 125 13.54 8.59 -19.11
C ASN A 125 12.17 7.96 -19.37
N ARG A 126 11.68 8.13 -20.60
CA ARG A 126 10.36 7.61 -21.02
C ARG A 126 10.26 6.08 -20.96
N TRP A 127 11.34 5.39 -21.28
CA TRP A 127 11.36 3.92 -21.25
C TRP A 127 11.26 3.37 -19.84
N LEU A 128 11.93 4.02 -18.87
CA LEU A 128 11.79 3.66 -17.46
C LEU A 128 10.34 3.84 -16.98
N LEU A 129 9.71 4.96 -17.34
CA LEU A 129 8.31 5.22 -16.98
C LEU A 129 7.38 4.16 -17.58
N ILE A 130 7.50 3.87 -18.89
CA ILE A 130 6.70 2.85 -19.55
C ILE A 130 6.92 1.48 -18.90
N GLY A 131 8.17 1.10 -18.64
CA GLY A 131 8.51 -0.15 -17.97
C GLY A 131 7.87 -0.26 -16.60
N LEU A 132 7.95 0.77 -15.76
CA LEU A 132 7.33 0.78 -14.44
C LEU A 132 5.79 0.69 -14.53
N CYS A 133 5.16 1.37 -15.49
CA CYS A 133 3.71 1.26 -15.70
C CYS A 133 3.32 -0.17 -16.09
N ILE A 134 4.03 -0.80 -17.03
CA ILE A 134 3.76 -2.17 -17.45
C ILE A 134 3.93 -3.14 -16.27
N VAL A 135 5.01 -3.02 -15.50
CA VAL A 135 5.27 -3.87 -14.33
C VAL A 135 4.18 -3.68 -13.28
N THR A 136 3.78 -2.43 -12.98
CA THR A 136 2.71 -2.14 -12.02
C THR A 136 1.39 -2.77 -12.45
N ILE A 137 1.00 -2.59 -13.72
CA ILE A 137 -0.24 -3.15 -14.28
C ILE A 137 -0.19 -4.68 -14.22
N SER A 138 0.94 -5.28 -14.64
CA SER A 138 1.10 -6.74 -14.64
C SER A 138 0.99 -7.32 -13.24
N ILE A 139 1.68 -6.75 -12.25
CA ILE A 139 1.61 -7.19 -10.86
C ILE A 139 0.19 -7.02 -10.32
N THR A 140 -0.48 -5.92 -10.61
CA THR A 140 -1.85 -5.67 -10.15
C THR A 140 -2.81 -6.71 -10.72
N ILE A 141 -2.78 -6.96 -12.03
CA ILE A 141 -3.63 -7.96 -12.69
C ILE A 141 -3.36 -9.37 -12.14
N LEU A 142 -2.08 -9.74 -11.99
CA LEU A 142 -1.69 -11.06 -11.50
C LEU A 142 -2.06 -11.27 -10.03
N ASN A 143 -2.10 -10.20 -9.24
CA ASN A 143 -2.48 -10.26 -7.84
C ASN A 143 -4.01 -10.24 -7.64
N TRP A 144 -4.76 -9.61 -8.56
CA TRP A 144 -6.22 -9.51 -8.50
C TRP A 144 -6.96 -10.59 -9.29
N GLY A 145 -6.24 -11.39 -10.06
CA GLY A 145 -6.83 -12.46 -10.85
C GLY A 145 -7.50 -13.51 -9.99
N ASN A 146 -8.82 -13.42 -9.81
CA ASN A 146 -9.62 -14.46 -9.16
C ASN A 146 -9.77 -15.65 -10.12
N ARG A 147 -8.93 -16.68 -9.95
CA ARG A 147 -8.96 -17.91 -10.76
C ARG A 147 -9.41 -19.13 -9.97
N ARG A 148 -9.82 -19.00 -8.73
CA ARG A 148 -10.48 -20.10 -8.01
C ARG A 148 -11.94 -20.12 -8.41
N THR A 149 -12.34 -21.20 -9.07
CA THR A 149 -13.75 -21.58 -9.14
C THR A 149 -14.24 -21.71 -7.69
N ILE A 150 -15.18 -20.85 -7.32
CA ILE A 150 -15.97 -21.08 -6.09
C ILE A 150 -16.57 -22.46 -6.27
N PRO A 151 -16.30 -23.44 -5.38
CA PRO A 151 -17.00 -24.70 -5.43
C PRO A 151 -18.49 -24.38 -5.52
N GLN A 152 -19.16 -24.86 -6.55
CA GLN A 152 -20.58 -24.60 -6.72
C GLN A 152 -21.26 -24.84 -5.38
N LEU A 153 -21.85 -23.81 -4.81
CA LEU A 153 -22.70 -23.93 -3.65
C LEU A 153 -23.81 -24.89 -4.10
N ASN A 154 -23.72 -26.13 -3.62
CA ASN A 154 -24.73 -27.13 -3.93
C ASN A 154 -26.03 -26.58 -3.35
N ASP A 155 -27.08 -26.48 -4.17
CA ASP A 155 -28.40 -25.95 -3.75
C ASP A 155 -28.95 -26.60 -2.46
N GLN A 156 -28.39 -27.74 -2.07
CA GLN A 156 -28.67 -28.39 -0.78
C GLN A 156 -28.03 -27.67 0.42
N ALA A 157 -26.99 -26.85 0.24
CA ALA A 157 -26.37 -26.07 1.32
C ALA A 157 -27.11 -24.77 1.67
N ILE A 158 -28.07 -24.35 0.83
CA ILE A 158 -28.87 -23.14 1.03
C ILE A 158 -30.18 -23.41 1.79
N LYS A 159 -30.49 -24.70 2.08
CA LYS A 159 -31.76 -25.10 2.71
C LYS A 159 -31.74 -25.22 4.25
N TYR A 160 -30.73 -24.60 4.91
CA TYR A 160 -30.71 -24.52 6.38
C TYR A 160 -30.43 -23.12 6.87
#